data_b0dc9972ce0c350a842ce608c319b259
#
_entry.id   b0dc9972ce0c350a842ce608c319b259
#
_cell.length_a   1.000
_cell.length_b   1.000
_cell.length_c   1.000
_cell.angle_alpha   90.00
_cell.angle_beta   90.00
_cell.angle_gamma   90.00
#
_symmetry.space_group_name_H-M   'P 1'
#
loop_
_entity.id
_entity.type
_entity.pdbx_description
1 polymer ?
#
loop_
_entity_poly.entity_id
_entity_poly.type
_entity_poly.pdbx_seq_one_letter_code
_entity_poly.pdbx_strand_id
1 'polypeptide(L)' 'MATIPRYPTGTLVKLFPNGVVTGTVMNVVMDEPPRYYVRWDDGNYSCHAQRDLKRVGTLYGRLD' A
#
# COMPACT_ATOMS: atom_id res chain seq x y z
N MET A 1 -5.55 -6.82 -21.20
CA MET A 1 -6.38 -6.07 -20.24
C MET A 1 -5.47 -5.40 -19.20
N ALA A 2 -5.72 -4.14 -18.92
CA ALA A 2 -4.86 -3.42 -17.98
C ALA A 2 -5.11 -3.89 -16.55
N THR A 3 -4.05 -4.02 -15.77
CA THR A 3 -4.15 -4.36 -14.36
C THR A 3 -4.48 -3.10 -13.56
N ILE A 4 -5.52 -3.17 -12.76
CA ILE A 4 -5.90 -2.06 -11.90
C ILE A 4 -5.20 -2.28 -10.55
N PRO A 5 -4.39 -1.32 -10.06
CA PRO A 5 -3.75 -1.49 -8.77
C PRO A 5 -4.79 -1.60 -7.67
N ARG A 6 -4.59 -2.57 -6.78
CA ARG A 6 -5.49 -2.79 -5.65
C ARG A 6 -5.40 -1.67 -4.62
N TYR A 7 -4.20 -1.08 -4.50
CA TYR A 7 -3.94 -0.04 -3.52
C TYR A 7 -3.47 1.22 -4.22
N PRO A 8 -4.40 2.06 -4.68
CA PRO A 8 -3.99 3.31 -5.32
C PRO A 8 -3.31 4.26 -4.33
N THR A 9 -2.63 5.25 -4.86
CA THR A 9 -1.98 6.28 -4.05
C THR A 9 -2.96 6.85 -3.03
N GLY A 10 -2.51 6.97 -1.79
CA GLY A 10 -3.34 7.44 -0.68
C GLY A 10 -3.96 6.33 0.15
N THR A 11 -3.85 5.07 -0.29
CA THR A 11 -4.35 3.95 0.49
C THR A 11 -3.47 3.75 1.72
N LEU A 12 -4.09 3.51 2.87
CA LEU A 12 -3.39 3.17 4.09
C LEU A 12 -3.26 1.66 4.19
N VAL A 13 -2.06 1.20 4.46
CA VAL A 13 -1.74 -0.23 4.44
C VAL A 13 -0.88 -0.60 5.64
N LYS A 14 -0.83 -1.90 5.92
CA LYS A 14 0.11 -2.50 6.85
C LYS A 14 0.74 -3.70 6.18
N LEU A 15 1.89 -4.12 6.68
CA LEU A 15 2.50 -5.36 6.19
C LEU A 15 1.64 -6.54 6.60
N PHE A 16 1.45 -7.45 5.68
CA PHE A 16 0.69 -8.67 5.92
C PHE A 16 1.67 -9.78 6.34
N PRO A 17 1.35 -10.62 7.31
CA PRO A 17 0.09 -10.66 8.06
C PRO A 17 0.09 -9.86 9.38
N ASN A 18 1.26 -9.52 9.94
CA ASN A 18 1.36 -9.05 11.32
C ASN A 18 1.96 -7.67 11.48
N GLY A 19 1.98 -6.88 10.41
CA GLY A 19 2.54 -5.53 10.50
C GLY A 19 1.74 -4.65 11.45
N VAL A 20 2.45 -3.86 12.26
CA VAL A 20 1.83 -2.96 13.23
C VAL A 20 1.91 -1.49 12.84
N VAL A 21 2.88 -1.15 11.97
CA VAL A 21 3.06 0.23 11.52
C VAL A 21 2.17 0.48 10.31
N THR A 22 1.44 1.58 10.33
CA THR A 22 0.63 2.00 9.20
C THR A 22 1.51 2.75 8.20
N GLY A 23 1.27 2.51 6.92
CA GLY A 23 1.94 3.22 5.85
C GLY A 23 0.94 3.79 4.87
N THR A 24 1.41 4.71 4.03
CA THR A 24 0.62 5.32 2.98
C THR A 24 1.24 4.97 1.63
N VAL A 25 0.43 4.49 0.71
CA VAL A 25 0.90 4.24 -0.65
C VAL A 25 1.16 5.57 -1.32
N MET A 26 2.42 5.82 -1.65
CA MET A 26 2.86 7.08 -2.26
C MET A 26 2.93 6.97 -3.76
N ASN A 27 3.20 5.78 -4.28
CA ASN A 27 3.31 5.57 -5.72
C ASN A 27 3.03 4.11 -6.03
N VAL A 28 2.60 3.85 -7.25
CA VAL A 28 2.36 2.50 -7.73
C VAL A 28 3.26 2.27 -8.94
N VAL A 29 4.05 1.20 -8.89
CA VAL A 29 4.87 0.78 -10.00
C VAL A 29 4.08 -0.29 -10.74
N MET A 30 3.73 -0.02 -11.98
CA MET A 30 2.86 -0.90 -12.77
C MET A 30 3.66 -2.02 -13.41
N ASP A 31 4.31 -2.81 -12.57
CA ASP A 31 4.94 -4.06 -13.00
C ASP A 31 3.89 -5.18 -13.00
N GLU A 32 4.33 -6.34 -13.33
CA GLU A 32 3.50 -7.53 -13.38
C GLU A 32 4.06 -8.58 -12.40
N PRO A 33 3.54 -8.67 -11.17
CA PRO A 33 2.44 -7.88 -10.59
C PRO A 33 2.85 -6.47 -10.16
N PRO A 34 1.90 -5.59 -9.88
CA PRO A 34 2.21 -4.24 -9.42
C PRO A 34 2.95 -4.22 -8.09
N ARG A 35 3.75 -3.20 -7.90
CA ARG A 35 4.47 -2.96 -6.66
C ARG A 35 4.08 -1.60 -6.12
N TYR A 36 4.15 -1.46 -4.80
CA TYR A 36 3.66 -0.29 -4.10
C TYR A 36 4.78 0.33 -3.29
N TYR A 37 5.03 1.60 -3.54
CA TYR A 37 6.01 2.38 -2.79
C TYR A 37 5.29 3.01 -1.61
N VAL A 38 5.70 2.64 -0.41
CA VAL A 38 4.98 2.97 0.81
C VAL A 38 5.85 3.81 1.72
N ARG A 39 5.29 4.89 2.24
CA ARG A 39 5.90 5.65 3.31
C ARG A 39 5.26 5.20 4.62
N TRP A 40 6.07 4.71 5.53
CA TRP A 40 5.60 4.24 6.82
C TRP A 40 5.57 5.37 7.84
N ASP A 41 4.66 5.28 8.80
CA ASP A 41 4.47 6.33 9.80
C ASP A 41 5.70 6.52 10.71
N ASP A 42 6.59 5.54 10.74
CA ASP A 42 7.85 5.66 11.47
C ASP A 42 8.93 6.40 10.69
N GLY A 43 8.62 6.91 9.51
CA GLY A 43 9.54 7.68 8.69
C GLY A 43 10.30 6.88 7.63
N ASN A 44 10.12 5.57 7.59
CA ASN A 44 10.78 4.72 6.60
C ASN A 44 9.97 4.64 5.31
N TYR A 45 10.66 4.28 4.23
CA TYR A 45 10.06 4.03 2.92
C TYR A 45 10.46 2.64 2.47
N SER A 46 9.57 1.95 1.80
CA SER A 46 9.90 0.66 1.18
C SER A 46 8.92 0.34 0.08
N CYS A 47 9.30 -0.60 -0.77
CA CYS A 47 8.50 -1.03 -1.91
C CYS A 47 8.11 -2.48 -1.70
N HIS A 48 6.82 -2.79 -1.90
CA HIS A 48 6.29 -4.12 -1.61
C HIS A 48 5.36 -4.60 -2.71
N ALA A 49 5.29 -5.92 -2.86
CA ALA A 49 4.29 -6.55 -3.71
C ALA A 49 2.92 -6.47 -3.05
N GLN A 50 1.88 -6.59 -3.87
CA GLN A 50 0.51 -6.50 -3.38
C GLN A 50 0.21 -7.50 -2.25
N ARG A 51 0.73 -8.74 -2.39
CA ARG A 51 0.46 -9.79 -1.41
C ARG A 51 1.12 -9.54 -0.05
N ASP A 52 2.09 -8.63 0.00
CA ASP A 52 2.80 -8.31 1.24
C ASP A 52 2.12 -7.20 2.03
N LEU A 53 1.03 -6.66 1.53
CA LEU A 53 0.32 -5.56 2.14
C LEU A 53 -1.12 -5.94 2.41
N LYS A 54 -1.72 -5.26 3.39
CA LYS A 54 -3.16 -5.33 3.61
C LYS A 54 -3.68 -3.91 3.78
N ARG A 55 -4.86 -3.67 3.25
CA ARG A 55 -5.50 -2.35 3.32
C ARG A 55 -6.12 -2.14 4.69
N VAL A 56 -5.91 -0.95 5.26
CA VAL A 56 -6.54 -0.56 6.52
C VAL A 56 -7.39 0.70 6.39
N GLY A 57 -7.33 1.38 5.26
CA GLY A 57 -8.15 2.58 5.05
C GLY A 57 -7.64 3.41 3.90
N THR A 58 -8.06 4.65 3.87
CA THR A 58 -7.58 5.64 2.90
C THR A 58 -7.24 6.91 3.64
N LEU A 59 -6.55 7.84 2.95
CA LEU A 59 -6.23 9.13 3.54
C LEU A 59 -7.49 9.91 3.93
N TYR A 60 -8.63 9.57 3.35
CA TYR A 60 -9.89 10.24 3.66
C TYR A 60 -10.61 9.58 4.83
N GLY A 61 -9.95 8.62 5.47
CA GLY A 61 -10.46 8.02 6.70
C GLY A 61 -11.61 7.04 6.53
N ARG A 62 -11.89 6.61 5.32
CA ARG A 62 -13.00 5.70 5.09
C ARG A 62 -12.50 4.31 4.77
N LEU A 63 -13.08 3.35 5.46
CA LEU A 63 -12.98 1.95 5.09
C LEU A 63 -14.25 1.56 4.37
N ASP A 64 -14.09 0.99 3.21
CA ASP A 64 -15.24 0.50 2.46
C ASP A 64 -15.32 -1.00 2.53
#